data_d33e3b4efb3fed99652e6b28697501db
#
_entry.id   d33e3b4efb3fed99652e6b28697501db
#
_cell.length_a   1.000
_cell.length_b   1.000
_cell.length_c   1.000
_cell.angle_alpha   90.00
_cell.angle_beta   90.00
_cell.angle_gamma   90.00
#
_symmetry.space_group_name_H-M   'P 1'
#
loop_
_entity.id
_entity.type
_entity.pdbx_description
1 polymer ?
#
loop_
_entity_poly.entity_id
_entity_poly.type
_entity_poly.pdbx_seq_one_letter_code
_entity_poly.pdbx_strand_id
1 'polypeptide(L)'
;QPKYVAEVSLQGYQDKDYAMTIGFPGSTDRYLCSWGVQQRIEDSNKPRIEVRGIKQAIWKDAMLKSDEVRIKYASKYAGSSNYWKNSIGMKLFSINL
;
A
#
# COMPACT_ATOMS: atom_id res chain seq x y z
N GLN A 1 -21.59 17.46 18.22
CA GLN A 1 -21.25 16.03 18.27
C GLN A 1 -21.94 15.31 17.11
N PRO A 2 -21.29 14.31 16.48
CA PRO A 2 -21.93 13.54 15.42
C PRO A 2 -23.15 12.79 15.99
N LYS A 3 -24.19 12.70 15.18
CA LYS A 3 -25.47 12.07 15.57
C LYS A 3 -25.34 10.53 15.68
N TYR A 4 -24.39 9.97 14.94
CA TYR A 4 -24.05 8.54 14.95
C TYR A 4 -22.54 8.37 14.92
N VAL A 5 -22.04 7.38 15.63
CA VAL A 5 -20.63 6.99 15.67
C VAL A 5 -20.56 5.51 15.29
N ALA A 6 -19.63 5.16 14.41
CA ALA A 6 -19.39 3.76 14.08
C ALA A 6 -18.78 3.03 15.28
N GLU A 7 -19.33 1.88 15.62
CA GLU A 7 -18.78 1.03 16.67
C GLU A 7 -17.52 0.35 16.19
N VAL A 8 -16.49 0.31 17.06
CA VAL A 8 -15.24 -0.39 16.78
C VAL A 8 -15.31 -1.78 17.39
N SER A 9 -15.26 -2.81 16.53
CA SER A 9 -15.16 -4.20 16.98
C SER A 9 -13.70 -4.61 17.16
N LEU A 10 -13.39 -5.25 18.27
CA LEU A 10 -12.08 -5.85 18.56
C LEU A 10 -12.05 -7.37 18.33
N GLN A 11 -13.09 -7.94 17.74
CA GLN A 11 -13.18 -9.38 17.46
C GLN A 11 -12.20 -9.86 16.39
N GLY A 12 -11.58 -8.94 15.65
CA GLY A 12 -10.70 -9.26 14.53
C GLY A 12 -11.45 -9.70 13.27
N TYR A 13 -10.75 -10.35 12.36
CA TYR A 13 -11.28 -10.85 11.09
C TYR A 13 -10.60 -12.17 10.73
N GLN A 14 -11.25 -12.98 9.92
CA GLN A 14 -10.72 -14.23 9.41
C GLN A 14 -10.55 -14.19 7.89
N ASP A 15 -9.84 -15.16 7.34
CA ASP A 15 -9.74 -15.32 5.89
C ASP A 15 -11.14 -15.52 5.28
N LYS A 16 -11.44 -14.79 4.20
CA LYS A 16 -12.73 -14.76 3.50
C LYS A 16 -13.86 -13.96 4.19
N ASP A 17 -13.60 -13.30 5.29
CA ASP A 17 -14.56 -12.34 5.81
C ASP A 17 -14.78 -11.19 4.84
N TYR A 18 -16.00 -10.66 4.83
CA TYR A 18 -16.32 -9.48 4.03
C TYR A 18 -15.56 -8.26 4.51
N ALA A 19 -14.86 -7.60 3.60
CA ALA A 19 -14.16 -6.35 3.87
C ALA A 19 -14.55 -5.26 2.85
N MET A 20 -14.72 -4.06 3.34
CA MET A 20 -15.07 -2.89 2.51
C MET A 20 -14.26 -1.69 2.94
N THR A 21 -13.78 -0.92 1.95
CA THR A 21 -13.20 0.40 2.18
C THR A 21 -14.09 1.48 1.57
N ILE A 22 -14.26 2.59 2.27
CA ILE A 22 -15.01 3.75 1.80
C ILE A 22 -14.01 4.85 1.46
N GLY A 23 -14.05 5.38 0.24
CA GLY A 23 -13.17 6.46 -0.17
C GLY A 23 -13.24 6.74 -1.67
N PHE A 24 -12.46 7.73 -2.10
CA PHE A 24 -12.33 8.13 -3.50
C PHE A 24 -11.00 7.58 -4.04
N PRO A 25 -10.99 6.49 -4.84
CA PRO A 25 -9.78 5.99 -5.47
C PRO A 25 -9.23 7.04 -6.44
N GLY A 26 -7.90 7.26 -6.43
CA GLY A 26 -7.25 8.24 -7.28
C GLY A 26 -7.28 7.84 -8.74
N SER A 27 -6.89 6.59 -9.05
CA SER A 27 -6.93 6.03 -10.40
C SER A 27 -7.00 4.51 -10.37
N THR A 28 -7.71 3.94 -11.33
CA THR A 28 -7.74 2.50 -11.57
C THR A 28 -7.69 2.25 -13.08
N ASP A 29 -6.89 1.25 -13.49
CA ASP A 29 -6.83 0.79 -14.87
C ASP A 29 -7.66 -0.49 -14.97
N ARG A 30 -8.87 -0.37 -15.53
CA ARG A 30 -9.82 -1.50 -15.61
C ARG A 30 -9.69 -2.34 -16.87
N TYR A 31 -9.14 -1.78 -17.92
CA TYR A 31 -9.10 -2.39 -19.25
C TYR A 31 -7.69 -2.42 -19.82
N LEU A 32 -6.73 -2.88 -19.01
CA LEU A 32 -5.36 -3.06 -19.47
C LEU A 32 -5.28 -4.37 -20.28
N CYS A 33 -4.69 -4.32 -21.47
CA CYS A 33 -4.40 -5.54 -22.23
C CYS A 33 -3.25 -6.34 -21.56
N SER A 34 -3.10 -7.62 -21.92
CA SER A 34 -2.07 -8.50 -21.33
C SER A 34 -0.66 -7.92 -21.41
N TRP A 35 -0.29 -7.31 -22.50
CA TRP A 35 1.00 -6.64 -22.68
C TRP A 35 1.20 -5.47 -21.72
N GLY A 36 0.16 -4.66 -21.50
CA GLY A 36 0.19 -3.58 -20.54
C GLY A 36 0.31 -4.06 -19.09
N VAL A 37 -0.33 -5.18 -18.77
CA VAL A 37 -0.18 -5.84 -17.45
C VAL A 37 1.26 -6.33 -17.28
N GLN A 38 1.84 -7.01 -18.26
CA GLN A 38 3.20 -7.51 -18.23
C GLN A 38 4.21 -6.36 -18.08
N GLN A 39 4.09 -5.32 -18.88
CA GLN A 39 4.94 -4.12 -18.76
C GLN A 39 4.85 -3.49 -17.36
N ARG A 40 3.66 -3.39 -16.80
CA ARG A 40 3.47 -2.84 -15.46
C ARG A 40 4.16 -3.69 -14.39
N ILE A 41 4.12 -5.01 -14.50
CA ILE A 41 4.74 -5.92 -13.54
C ILE A 41 6.27 -5.87 -13.64
N GLU A 42 6.80 -6.04 -14.85
CA GLU A 42 8.24 -6.17 -15.07
C GLU A 42 8.97 -4.83 -15.01
N ASP A 43 8.49 -3.85 -15.77
CA ASP A 43 9.23 -2.59 -15.96
C ASP A 43 8.92 -1.55 -14.89
N SER A 44 7.69 -1.56 -14.32
CA SER A 44 7.27 -0.54 -13.36
C SER A 44 7.32 -1.04 -11.91
N ASN A 45 6.70 -2.18 -11.63
CA ASN A 45 6.53 -2.65 -10.26
C ASN A 45 7.79 -3.25 -9.67
N LYS A 46 8.55 -4.00 -10.46
CA LYS A 46 9.79 -4.65 -9.99
C LYS A 46 10.81 -3.65 -9.44
N PRO A 47 11.29 -2.66 -10.20
CA PRO A 47 12.22 -1.66 -9.66
C PRO A 47 11.59 -0.82 -8.55
N ARG A 48 10.29 -0.57 -8.60
CA ARG A 48 9.58 0.16 -7.54
C ARG A 48 9.58 -0.60 -6.22
N ILE A 49 9.40 -1.91 -6.24
CA ILE A 49 9.46 -2.77 -5.05
C ILE A 49 10.85 -2.72 -4.44
N GLU A 50 11.88 -2.88 -5.23
CA GLU A 50 13.27 -2.90 -4.78
C GLU A 50 13.70 -1.56 -4.18
N VAL A 51 13.60 -0.48 -4.94
CA VAL A 51 14.05 0.85 -4.52
C VAL A 51 13.26 1.37 -3.32
N ARG A 52 11.94 1.19 -3.32
CA ARG A 52 11.11 1.63 -2.20
C ARG A 52 11.31 0.76 -0.97
N GLY A 53 11.57 -0.54 -1.13
CA GLY A 53 11.88 -1.43 -0.02
C GLY A 53 13.11 -0.96 0.74
N ILE A 54 14.21 -0.70 0.05
CA ILE A 54 15.45 -0.19 0.64
C ILE A 54 15.20 1.17 1.32
N LYS A 55 14.58 2.10 0.61
CA LYS A 55 14.31 3.43 1.14
C LYS A 55 13.45 3.40 2.41
N GLN A 56 12.43 2.55 2.44
CA GLN A 56 11.55 2.44 3.61
C GLN A 56 12.24 1.79 4.80
N ALA A 57 13.14 0.84 4.58
CA ALA A 57 13.94 0.25 5.65
C ALA A 57 14.79 1.32 6.34
N ILE A 58 15.48 2.16 5.57
CA ILE A 58 16.28 3.27 6.08
C ILE A 58 15.43 4.30 6.83
N TRP A 59 14.31 4.71 6.24
CA TRP A 59 13.40 5.66 6.87
C TRP A 59 12.81 5.12 8.17
N LYS A 60 12.37 3.87 8.16
CA LYS A 60 11.79 3.23 9.34
C LYS A 60 12.79 3.17 10.49
N ASP A 61 14.04 2.78 10.22
CA ASP A 61 15.09 2.76 11.23
C ASP A 61 15.36 4.14 11.83
N ALA A 62 15.47 5.17 10.98
CA ALA A 62 15.65 6.55 11.44
C ALA A 62 14.45 7.06 12.25
N MET A 63 13.22 6.75 11.84
CA MET A 63 11.99 7.13 12.54
C MET A 63 11.84 6.44 13.91
N LEU A 64 12.38 5.23 14.08
CA LEU A 64 12.37 4.52 15.36
C LEU A 64 13.36 5.11 16.37
N LYS A 65 14.40 5.80 15.91
CA LYS A 65 15.44 6.39 16.73
C LYS A 65 15.12 7.81 17.18
N SER A 66 14.21 8.51 16.51
CA SER A 66 13.90 9.92 16.78
C SER A 66 12.46 10.27 16.46
N ASP A 67 11.74 10.79 17.45
CA ASP A 67 10.38 11.30 17.28
C ASP A 67 10.33 12.52 16.35
N GLU A 68 11.33 13.37 16.35
CA GLU A 68 11.42 14.50 15.43
C GLU A 68 11.48 14.01 13.97
N VAL A 69 12.34 13.02 13.70
CA VAL A 69 12.45 12.40 12.38
C VAL A 69 11.15 11.69 12.01
N ARG A 70 10.52 11.02 12.97
CA ARG A 70 9.23 10.33 12.74
C ARG A 70 8.14 11.32 12.29
N ILE A 71 7.98 12.43 12.99
CA ILE A 71 6.99 13.46 12.62
C ILE A 71 7.29 14.04 11.23
N LYS A 72 8.55 14.32 10.93
CA LYS A 72 9.01 14.91 9.68
C LYS A 72 8.82 13.98 8.46
N TYR A 73 8.95 12.68 8.66
CA TYR A 73 8.92 11.69 7.57
C TYR A 73 7.65 10.83 7.51
N ALA A 74 6.77 10.86 8.52
CA ALA A 74 5.59 10.00 8.60
C ALA A 74 4.72 10.05 7.33
N SER A 75 4.37 11.23 6.85
CA SER A 75 3.57 11.40 5.63
C SER A 75 4.28 10.87 4.37
N LYS A 76 5.57 11.16 4.23
CA LYS A 76 6.39 10.67 3.10
C LYS A 76 6.53 9.14 3.12
N TYR A 77 6.72 8.58 4.31
CA TYR A 77 6.77 7.15 4.53
C TYR A 77 5.44 6.48 4.17
N ALA A 78 4.31 7.02 4.64
CA ALA A 78 2.98 6.49 4.35
C ALA A 78 2.69 6.51 2.83
N GLY A 79 2.95 7.62 2.14
CA GLY A 79 2.79 7.71 0.69
C GLY A 79 3.69 6.72 -0.07
N SER A 80 4.96 6.60 0.32
CA SER A 80 5.88 5.62 -0.28
C SER A 80 5.41 4.18 -0.04
N SER A 81 4.96 3.87 1.17
CA SER A 81 4.46 2.56 1.57
C SER A 81 3.21 2.16 0.80
N ASN A 82 2.29 3.09 0.55
CA ASN A 82 1.09 2.85 -0.24
C ASN A 82 1.45 2.32 -1.65
N TYR A 83 2.29 3.01 -2.38
CA TYR A 83 2.75 2.58 -3.72
C TYR A 83 3.53 1.26 -3.68
N TRP A 84 4.34 1.06 -2.66
CA TRP A 84 5.13 -0.16 -2.50
C TRP A 84 4.24 -1.39 -2.28
N LYS A 85 3.28 -1.29 -1.35
CA LYS A 85 2.32 -2.36 -1.07
C LYS A 85 1.44 -2.68 -2.27
N ASN A 86 0.97 -1.66 -2.99
CA ASN A 86 0.21 -1.84 -4.22
C ASN A 86 1.02 -2.62 -5.27
N SER A 87 2.30 -2.27 -5.47
CA SER A 87 3.16 -2.95 -6.44
C SER A 87 3.43 -4.41 -6.04
N ILE A 88 3.60 -4.71 -4.75
CA ILE A 88 3.73 -6.08 -4.24
C ILE A 88 2.44 -6.87 -4.48
N GLY A 89 1.28 -6.30 -4.13
CA GLY A 89 -0.01 -6.94 -4.33
C GLY A 89 -0.26 -7.30 -5.80
N MET A 90 0.00 -6.38 -6.72
CA MET A 90 -0.14 -6.64 -8.15
C MET A 90 0.77 -7.78 -8.63
N LYS A 91 2.01 -7.85 -8.14
CA LYS A 91 2.95 -8.94 -8.47
C LYS A 91 2.42 -10.28 -7.97
N LEU A 92 1.91 -10.35 -6.75
CA LEU A 92 1.38 -11.58 -6.17
C LEU A 92 0.13 -12.09 -6.93
N PHE A 93 -0.75 -11.20 -7.34
CA PHE A 93 -1.92 -11.57 -8.14
C PHE A 93 -1.55 -12.17 -9.51
N SER A 94 -0.47 -11.68 -10.12
CA SER A 94 -0.04 -12.14 -11.45
C SER A 94 0.65 -13.51 -11.44
N ILE A 95 1.09 -14.00 -10.29
CA ILE A 95 1.69 -15.34 -10.16
C ILE A 95 0.60 -16.43 -10.10
N ASN A 96 -0.63 -16.04 -9.77
CA ASN A 96 -1.77 -16.95 -9.61
C ASN A 96 -2.74 -16.95 -10.81
N LEU A 97 -2.40 -16.28 -11.91
CA LEU A 97 -3.10 -16.30 -13.20
C LEU A 97 -2.33 -17.12 -14.23
#